data_7df0e976d16e76fef21010d374f6b41b
#
_entry.id   7df0e976d16e76fef21010d374f6b41b
#
_cell.length_a   1.000
_cell.length_b   1.000
_cell.length_c   1.000
_cell.angle_alpha   90.00
_cell.angle_beta   90.00
_cell.angle_gamma   90.00
#
_symmetry.space_group_name_H-M   'P 1'
#
loop_
_entity.id
_entity.type
_entity.pdbx_description
1 polymer ?
#
loop_
_entity_poly.entity_id
_entity_poly.type
_entity_poly.pdbx_seq_one_letter_code
_entity_poly.pdbx_strand_id
1 'polypeptide(L)'
;MEQLREGLLSIVRRIRGAAYIDEQELEAVIRDLQRTLLKADVDPKLVFEVSQRIREKFRSTEQPPGFSKRELLLKLLYDELVSLLGGRSAGALRPSKQPFVTVLVGIEGSGKTTTAAKLAHYFQARGFKVGLVSADTYRPGALEQLRQLSEKVGCLFYGEPGEKDSVAVAARGVRALSERGAQGIFVD
;
A
#
# COMPACT_ATOMS: atom_id res chain seq x y z
N MET A 1 -2.41 -1.06 12.73
CA MET A 1 -3.55 -0.76 11.81
C MET A 1 -4.84 -0.45 12.58
N GLU A 2 -5.15 -1.15 13.67
CA GLU A 2 -6.38 -0.93 14.44
C GLU A 2 -6.46 0.47 15.08
N GLN A 3 -5.37 0.94 15.69
CA GLN A 3 -5.31 2.28 16.28
C GLN A 3 -5.58 3.43 15.30
N LEU A 4 -5.04 3.34 14.06
CA LEU A 4 -5.31 4.32 13.02
C LEU A 4 -6.78 4.31 12.61
N ARG A 5 -7.36 3.12 12.42
CA ARG A 5 -8.78 2.95 12.09
C ARG A 5 -9.67 3.54 13.17
N GLU A 6 -9.43 3.20 14.43
CA GLU A 6 -10.22 3.71 15.56
C GLU A 6 -10.10 5.23 15.71
N GLY A 7 -8.89 5.78 15.57
CA GLY A 7 -8.66 7.21 15.60
C GLY A 7 -9.43 7.94 14.50
N LEU A 8 -9.37 7.46 13.25
CA LEU A 8 -10.13 8.05 12.14
C LEU A 8 -11.65 7.92 12.32
N LEU A 9 -12.13 6.77 12.81
CA LEU A 9 -13.56 6.59 13.12
C LEU A 9 -14.03 7.53 14.23
N SER A 10 -13.20 7.78 15.25
CA SER A 10 -13.50 8.73 16.31
C SER A 10 -13.66 10.16 15.76
N ILE A 11 -12.77 10.58 14.86
CA ILE A 11 -12.86 11.88 14.19
C ILE A 11 -14.17 11.99 13.39
N VAL A 12 -14.51 10.97 12.61
CA VAL A 12 -15.76 10.96 11.83
C VAL A 12 -16.98 11.07 12.75
N ARG A 13 -17.00 10.32 13.88
CA ARG A 13 -18.09 10.40 14.87
C ARG A 13 -18.19 11.77 15.49
N ARG A 14 -17.06 12.39 15.84
CA ARG A 14 -17.01 13.75 16.37
C ARG A 14 -17.64 14.74 15.40
N ILE A 15 -17.22 14.75 14.13
CA ILE A 15 -17.77 15.68 13.12
C ILE A 15 -19.25 15.45 12.92
N ARG A 16 -19.72 14.20 12.85
CA ARG A 16 -21.14 13.87 12.69
C ARG A 16 -21.98 14.28 13.90
N GLY A 17 -21.44 14.18 15.10
CA GLY A 17 -22.12 14.55 16.34
C GLY A 17 -22.10 16.03 16.68
N ALA A 18 -21.23 16.82 16.03
CA ALA A 18 -21.18 18.26 16.29
C ALA A 18 -22.46 18.96 15.79
N ALA A 19 -23.00 19.86 16.60
CA ALA A 19 -24.18 20.64 16.22
C ALA A 19 -23.87 21.56 15.02
N TYR A 20 -22.69 22.19 15.04
CA TYR A 20 -22.12 23.01 13.97
C TYR A 20 -20.59 22.90 14.00
N ILE A 21 -19.96 23.29 12.91
CA ILE A 21 -18.48 23.34 12.79
C ILE A 21 -18.08 24.81 12.76
N ASP A 22 -17.56 25.28 13.90
CA ASP A 22 -16.88 26.56 14.04
C ASP A 22 -15.35 26.37 14.00
N GLU A 23 -14.61 27.44 14.23
CA GLU A 23 -13.14 27.42 14.25
C GLU A 23 -12.60 26.55 15.40
N GLN A 24 -13.27 26.54 16.56
CA GLN A 24 -12.83 25.73 17.71
C GLN A 24 -12.97 24.24 17.42
N GLU A 25 -14.12 23.85 16.84
CA GLU A 25 -14.36 22.44 16.47
C GLU A 25 -13.44 22.00 15.33
N LEU A 26 -13.20 22.86 14.33
CA LEU A 26 -12.20 22.57 13.28
C LEU A 26 -10.84 22.29 13.88
N GLU A 27 -10.34 23.15 14.77
CA GLU A 27 -9.01 22.97 15.39
C GLU A 27 -8.98 21.74 16.31
N ALA A 28 -10.08 21.37 16.93
CA ALA A 28 -10.16 20.16 17.73
C ALA A 28 -10.09 18.90 16.84
N VAL A 29 -10.80 18.88 15.71
CA VAL A 29 -10.73 17.80 14.71
C VAL A 29 -9.32 17.67 14.14
N ILE A 30 -8.66 18.78 13.84
CA ILE A 30 -7.29 18.78 13.31
C ILE A 30 -6.31 18.23 14.35
N ARG A 31 -6.42 18.61 15.62
CA ARG A 31 -5.58 18.04 16.69
C ARG A 31 -5.77 16.53 16.84
N ASP A 32 -7.00 16.05 16.74
CA ASP A 32 -7.30 14.63 16.82
C ASP A 32 -6.72 13.87 15.60
N LEU A 33 -6.78 14.47 14.40
CA LEU A 33 -6.15 13.94 13.19
C LEU A 33 -4.63 13.86 13.35
N GLN A 34 -3.99 14.94 13.79
CA GLN A 34 -2.54 14.98 14.03
C GLN A 34 -2.11 13.89 15.01
N ARG A 35 -2.78 13.75 16.15
CA ARG A 35 -2.48 12.70 17.12
C ARG A 35 -2.64 11.30 16.55
N THR A 36 -3.68 11.10 15.74
CA THR A 36 -3.97 9.80 15.11
C THR A 36 -2.89 9.43 14.11
N LEU A 37 -2.49 10.36 13.25
CA LEU A 37 -1.44 10.14 12.23
C LEU A 37 -0.05 9.96 12.87
N LEU A 38 0.31 10.78 13.87
CA LEU A 38 1.57 10.63 14.59
C LEU A 38 1.68 9.29 15.34
N LYS A 39 0.59 8.81 15.95
CA LYS A 39 0.54 7.47 16.56
C LYS A 39 0.66 6.33 15.55
N ALA A 40 0.39 6.60 14.28
CA ALA A 40 0.56 5.66 13.17
C ALA A 40 1.91 5.82 12.45
N ASP A 41 2.89 6.49 13.10
CA ASP A 41 4.25 6.72 12.60
C ASP A 41 4.31 7.49 11.27
N VAL A 42 3.30 8.31 10.97
CA VAL A 42 3.34 9.23 9.82
C VAL A 42 4.34 10.36 10.09
N ASP A 43 5.15 10.69 9.10
CA ASP A 43 6.15 11.76 9.19
C ASP A 43 5.52 13.07 9.68
N PRO A 44 6.06 13.70 10.76
CA PRO A 44 5.49 14.92 11.36
C PRO A 44 5.34 16.07 10.37
N LYS A 45 6.23 16.19 9.39
CA LYS A 45 6.16 17.21 8.35
C LYS A 45 4.93 17.02 7.46
N LEU A 46 4.67 15.77 7.04
CA LEU A 46 3.47 15.44 6.27
C LEU A 46 2.19 15.68 7.07
N VAL A 47 2.19 15.33 8.37
CA VAL A 47 1.06 15.60 9.27
C VAL A 47 0.77 17.10 9.35
N PHE A 48 1.81 17.92 9.48
CA PHE A 48 1.68 19.37 9.50
C PHE A 48 1.12 19.92 8.18
N GLU A 49 1.68 19.50 7.05
CA GLU A 49 1.25 19.94 5.71
C GLU A 49 -0.23 19.59 5.42
N VAL A 50 -0.64 18.36 5.74
CA VAL A 50 -2.06 17.94 5.60
C VAL A 50 -2.97 18.80 6.47
N SER A 51 -2.56 19.03 7.72
CA SER A 51 -3.31 19.88 8.67
C SER A 51 -3.50 21.30 8.16
N GLN A 52 -2.47 21.90 7.61
CA GLN A 52 -2.54 23.23 7.03
C GLN A 52 -3.45 23.29 5.82
N ARG A 53 -3.31 22.34 4.89
CA ARG A 53 -4.19 22.28 3.71
C ARG A 53 -5.67 22.13 4.08
N ILE A 54 -5.99 21.34 5.11
CA ILE A 54 -7.38 21.21 5.59
C ILE A 54 -7.89 22.55 6.12
N ARG A 55 -7.10 23.27 6.96
CA ARG A 55 -7.48 24.59 7.47
C ARG A 55 -7.75 25.60 6.36
N GLU A 56 -6.78 25.74 5.46
CA GLU A 56 -6.87 26.68 4.34
C GLU A 56 -8.09 26.39 3.46
N LYS A 57 -8.26 25.14 3.07
CA LYS A 57 -9.40 24.73 2.24
C LYS A 57 -10.74 24.92 2.95
N PHE A 58 -10.84 24.61 4.22
CA PHE A 58 -12.08 24.78 4.98
C PHE A 58 -12.46 26.24 5.11
N ARG A 59 -11.50 27.15 5.26
CA ARG A 59 -11.71 28.61 5.37
C ARG A 59 -12.00 29.25 4.01
N SER A 60 -11.36 28.78 2.94
CA SER A 60 -11.46 29.35 1.60
C SER A 60 -12.58 28.77 0.75
N THR A 61 -13.09 27.60 1.08
CA THR A 61 -14.13 26.96 0.28
C THR A 61 -15.51 27.47 0.68
N GLU A 62 -16.20 28.09 -0.25
CA GLU A 62 -17.61 28.41 -0.07
C GLU A 62 -18.41 27.11 0.09
N GLN A 63 -19.38 27.14 0.99
CA GLN A 63 -20.23 25.98 1.25
C GLN A 63 -21.13 25.72 0.02
N PRO A 64 -20.98 24.54 -0.63
CA PRO A 64 -21.82 24.24 -1.79
C PRO A 64 -23.30 24.20 -1.41
N PRO A 65 -24.22 24.60 -2.29
CA PRO A 65 -25.65 24.49 -2.03
C PRO A 65 -26.04 23.06 -1.65
N GLY A 66 -26.79 22.94 -0.55
CA GLY A 66 -27.21 21.62 -0.02
C GLY A 66 -26.20 20.87 0.81
N PHE A 67 -24.95 21.34 0.95
CA PHE A 67 -23.95 20.75 1.81
C PHE A 67 -23.88 21.48 3.16
N SER A 68 -23.80 20.72 4.25
CA SER A 68 -23.48 21.29 5.56
C SER A 68 -21.96 21.46 5.73
N LYS A 69 -21.52 22.35 6.65
CA LYS A 69 -20.10 22.47 7.01
C LYS A 69 -19.50 21.17 7.52
N ARG A 70 -20.30 20.28 8.11
CA ARG A 70 -19.87 18.93 8.54
C ARG A 70 -19.49 18.06 7.35
N GLU A 71 -20.35 18.05 6.32
CA GLU A 71 -20.09 17.28 5.09
C GLU A 71 -18.90 17.84 4.33
N LEU A 72 -18.77 19.16 4.28
CA LEU A 72 -17.59 19.81 3.70
C LEU A 72 -16.30 19.37 4.43
N LEU A 73 -16.26 19.41 5.77
CA LEU A 73 -15.08 19.02 6.54
C LEU A 73 -14.76 17.53 6.34
N LEU A 74 -15.77 16.65 6.35
CA LEU A 74 -15.57 15.22 6.07
C LEU A 74 -15.00 14.98 4.67
N LYS A 75 -15.51 15.70 3.69
CA LYS A 75 -15.01 15.60 2.30
C LYS A 75 -13.57 16.08 2.19
N LEU A 76 -13.22 17.20 2.81
CA LEU A 76 -11.86 17.72 2.81
C LEU A 76 -10.88 16.77 3.48
N LEU A 77 -11.25 16.21 4.64
CA LEU A 77 -10.45 15.18 5.32
C LEU A 77 -10.22 13.96 4.42
N TYR A 78 -11.28 13.47 3.78
CA TYR A 78 -11.18 12.34 2.87
C TYR A 78 -10.26 12.65 1.68
N ASP A 79 -10.45 13.79 1.02
CA ASP A 79 -9.69 14.18 -0.17
C ASP A 79 -8.20 14.39 0.17
N GLU A 80 -7.88 14.98 1.33
CA GLU A 80 -6.49 15.16 1.80
C GLU A 80 -5.82 13.83 2.16
N LEU A 81 -6.52 12.91 2.82
CA LEU A 81 -6.00 11.59 3.12
C LEU A 81 -5.79 10.76 1.85
N VAL A 82 -6.70 10.83 0.89
CA VAL A 82 -6.51 10.20 -0.43
C VAL A 82 -5.31 10.80 -1.16
N SER A 83 -5.14 12.12 -1.11
CA SER A 83 -3.97 12.80 -1.71
C SER A 83 -2.67 12.37 -1.05
N LEU A 84 -2.64 12.25 0.29
CA LEU A 84 -1.49 11.76 1.06
C LEU A 84 -1.07 10.34 0.63
N LEU A 85 -2.04 9.51 0.28
CA LEU A 85 -1.82 8.13 -0.19
C LEU A 85 -1.50 8.02 -1.70
N GLY A 86 -1.25 9.14 -2.38
CA GLY A 86 -0.91 9.16 -3.80
C GLY A 86 -2.06 9.51 -4.75
N GLY A 87 -3.21 9.89 -4.21
CA GLY A 87 -4.38 10.32 -4.99
C GLY A 87 -5.17 9.16 -5.61
N ARG A 88 -6.07 9.51 -6.52
CA ARG A 88 -6.94 8.53 -7.21
C ARG A 88 -6.29 7.87 -8.42
N SER A 89 -5.11 8.32 -8.81
CA SER A 89 -4.37 7.72 -9.93
C SER A 89 -3.68 6.46 -9.46
N ALA A 90 -4.32 5.33 -9.63
CA ALA A 90 -3.62 4.05 -9.60
C ALA A 90 -2.62 4.08 -10.76
N GLY A 91 -1.34 4.23 -10.45
CA GLY A 91 -0.29 4.07 -11.44
C GLY A 91 -0.50 2.71 -12.12
N ALA A 92 -0.70 2.71 -13.44
CA ALA A 92 -0.80 1.44 -14.16
C ALA A 92 0.51 0.68 -13.93
N LEU A 93 0.42 -0.55 -13.42
CA LEU A 93 1.56 -1.47 -13.36
C LEU A 93 1.94 -1.85 -14.81
N ARG A 94 2.60 -0.91 -15.49
CA ARG A 94 3.10 -1.11 -16.86
C ARG A 94 4.63 -1.16 -16.81
N PRO A 95 5.22 -2.34 -16.92
CA PRO A 95 6.67 -2.46 -17.00
C PRO A 95 7.18 -1.77 -18.26
N SER A 96 8.18 -0.90 -18.11
CA SER A 96 8.81 -0.18 -19.22
C SER A 96 9.92 -0.98 -19.91
N LYS A 97 10.41 -2.04 -19.27
CA LYS A 97 11.50 -2.91 -19.78
C LYS A 97 11.18 -4.37 -19.47
N GLN A 98 11.75 -5.28 -20.23
CA GLN A 98 11.68 -6.74 -20.02
C GLN A 98 13.09 -7.34 -19.99
N PRO A 99 13.38 -8.28 -19.11
CA PRO A 99 12.52 -8.67 -17.98
C PRO A 99 12.42 -7.55 -16.94
N PHE A 100 11.23 -7.37 -16.35
CA PHE A 100 11.11 -6.54 -15.16
C PHE A 100 11.19 -7.42 -13.92
N VAL A 101 11.91 -6.94 -12.91
CA VAL A 101 12.09 -7.62 -11.63
C VAL A 101 11.44 -6.80 -10.53
N THR A 102 10.62 -7.45 -9.71
CA THR A 102 9.98 -6.83 -8.55
C THR A 102 10.36 -7.61 -7.30
N VAL A 103 11.02 -6.96 -6.36
CA VAL A 103 11.34 -7.51 -5.05
C VAL A 103 10.26 -7.08 -4.06
N LEU A 104 9.67 -8.05 -3.34
CA LEU A 104 8.64 -7.78 -2.34
C LEU A 104 9.30 -7.60 -0.98
N VAL A 105 9.11 -6.44 -0.38
CA VAL A 105 9.70 -6.08 0.91
C VAL A 105 8.60 -5.81 1.94
N GLY A 106 8.80 -6.25 3.16
CA GLY A 106 7.87 -6.03 4.26
C GLY A 106 8.11 -6.97 5.43
N ILE A 107 7.48 -6.67 6.56
CA ILE A 107 7.55 -7.50 7.77
C ILE A 107 6.86 -8.85 7.57
N GLU A 108 7.12 -9.80 8.46
CA GLU A 108 6.45 -11.09 8.47
C GLU A 108 4.92 -10.91 8.58
N GLY A 109 4.15 -11.74 7.90
CA GLY A 109 2.68 -11.65 7.89
C GLY A 109 2.09 -10.49 7.08
N SER A 110 2.91 -9.64 6.42
CA SER A 110 2.43 -8.52 5.60
C SER A 110 1.82 -8.93 4.25
N GLY A 111 1.85 -10.21 3.91
CA GLY A 111 1.24 -10.74 2.69
C GLY A 111 2.15 -10.72 1.46
N LYS A 112 3.48 -10.62 1.59
CA LYS A 112 4.44 -10.63 0.48
C LYS A 112 4.24 -11.82 -0.46
N THR A 113 4.33 -13.03 0.05
CA THR A 113 4.18 -14.29 -0.69
C THR A 113 2.85 -14.36 -1.46
N THR A 114 1.75 -13.98 -0.80
CA THR A 114 0.43 -13.93 -1.43
C THR A 114 0.37 -12.86 -2.53
N THR A 115 1.00 -11.72 -2.31
CA THR A 115 1.06 -10.62 -3.28
C THR A 115 1.91 -11.00 -4.49
N ALA A 116 3.05 -11.71 -4.29
CA ALA A 116 3.87 -12.25 -5.37
C ALA A 116 3.04 -13.14 -6.31
N ALA A 117 2.30 -14.09 -5.74
CA ALA A 117 1.44 -14.98 -6.52
C ALA A 117 0.30 -14.23 -7.25
N LYS A 118 -0.33 -13.24 -6.58
CA LYS A 118 -1.37 -12.41 -7.22
C LYS A 118 -0.84 -11.56 -8.35
N LEU A 119 0.35 -10.98 -8.21
CA LEU A 119 1.02 -10.23 -9.27
C LEU A 119 1.40 -11.14 -10.44
N ALA A 120 1.94 -12.33 -10.16
CA ALA A 120 2.23 -13.31 -11.20
C ALA A 120 0.97 -13.67 -12.01
N HIS A 121 -0.13 -13.98 -11.33
CA HIS A 121 -1.41 -14.25 -11.98
C HIS A 121 -1.93 -13.04 -12.78
N TYR A 122 -1.83 -11.83 -12.22
CA TYR A 122 -2.27 -10.60 -12.89
C TYR A 122 -1.55 -10.34 -14.21
N PHE A 123 -0.22 -10.53 -14.24
CA PHE A 123 0.57 -10.32 -15.45
C PHE A 123 0.42 -11.47 -16.44
N GLN A 124 0.31 -12.71 -15.94
CA GLN A 124 0.08 -13.87 -16.79
C GLN A 124 -1.26 -13.78 -17.52
N ALA A 125 -2.31 -13.35 -16.85
CA ALA A 125 -3.62 -13.09 -17.47
C ALA A 125 -3.58 -12.01 -18.57
N ARG A 126 -2.49 -11.23 -18.63
CA ARG A 126 -2.20 -10.21 -19.65
C ARG A 126 -1.20 -10.66 -20.70
N GLY A 127 -0.90 -11.95 -20.74
CA GLY A 127 -0.03 -12.55 -21.75
C GLY A 127 1.48 -12.49 -21.45
N PHE A 128 1.87 -12.04 -20.25
CA PHE A 128 3.29 -12.06 -19.88
C PHE A 128 3.71 -13.45 -19.39
N LYS A 129 4.86 -13.90 -19.80
CA LYS A 129 5.51 -15.07 -19.20
C LYS A 129 6.20 -14.62 -17.92
N VAL A 130 5.75 -15.15 -16.79
CA VAL A 130 6.18 -14.70 -15.45
C VAL A 130 6.78 -15.81 -14.63
N GLY A 131 7.58 -15.44 -13.62
CA GLY A 131 8.17 -16.38 -12.69
C GLY A 131 8.25 -15.85 -11.27
N LEU A 132 8.27 -16.78 -10.31
CA LEU A 132 8.42 -16.54 -8.89
C LEU A 132 9.78 -17.06 -8.43
N VAL A 133 10.48 -16.27 -7.61
CA VAL A 133 11.74 -16.66 -6.96
C VAL A 133 11.50 -16.69 -5.46
N SER A 134 11.80 -17.82 -4.82
CA SER A 134 11.76 -17.94 -3.36
C SER A 134 13.13 -17.60 -2.78
N ALA A 135 13.26 -16.40 -2.23
CA ALA A 135 14.46 -15.91 -1.56
C ALA A 135 14.31 -15.86 -0.02
N ASP A 136 13.17 -16.28 0.54
CA ASP A 136 12.98 -16.47 1.98
C ASP A 136 13.70 -17.76 2.44
N THR A 137 14.98 -17.62 2.79
CA THR A 137 15.83 -18.72 3.22
C THR A 137 15.73 -19.03 4.72
N TYR A 138 15.01 -18.22 5.47
CA TYR A 138 14.93 -18.30 6.94
C TYR A 138 13.69 -19.02 7.44
N ARG A 139 12.56 -18.83 6.78
CA ARG A 139 11.29 -19.34 7.26
C ARG A 139 11.05 -20.79 6.79
N PRO A 140 10.87 -21.74 7.72
CA PRO A 140 10.52 -23.11 7.35
C PRO A 140 9.27 -23.16 6.46
N GLY A 141 9.35 -23.89 5.35
CA GLY A 141 8.23 -24.08 4.43
C GLY A 141 7.94 -22.92 3.46
N ALA A 142 8.66 -21.79 3.53
CA ALA A 142 8.46 -20.66 2.62
C ALA A 142 8.65 -21.06 1.15
N LEU A 143 9.71 -21.80 0.86
CA LEU A 143 10.00 -22.30 -0.48
C LEU A 143 8.87 -23.17 -1.01
N GLU A 144 8.40 -24.11 -0.21
CA GLU A 144 7.33 -25.02 -0.61
C GLU A 144 6.00 -24.29 -0.78
N GLN A 145 5.70 -23.34 0.09
CA GLN A 145 4.52 -22.48 -0.02
C GLN A 145 4.49 -21.70 -1.34
N LEU A 146 5.62 -21.06 -1.70
CA LEU A 146 5.69 -20.30 -2.95
C LEU A 146 5.67 -21.21 -4.18
N ARG A 147 6.28 -22.40 -4.10
CA ARG A 147 6.22 -23.42 -5.15
C ARG A 147 4.79 -23.83 -5.45
N GLN A 148 4.01 -24.19 -4.42
CA GLN A 148 2.60 -24.56 -4.59
C GLN A 148 1.75 -23.42 -5.18
N LEU A 149 2.05 -22.17 -4.79
CA LEU A 149 1.39 -21.01 -5.38
C LEU A 149 1.76 -20.85 -6.86
N SER A 150 3.03 -21.06 -7.22
CA SER A 150 3.48 -21.01 -8.62
C SER A 150 2.81 -22.05 -9.50
N GLU A 151 2.61 -23.26 -8.98
CA GLU A 151 1.90 -24.35 -9.64
C GLU A 151 0.41 -23.99 -9.86
N LYS A 152 -0.26 -23.44 -8.85
CA LYS A 152 -1.66 -22.98 -8.95
C LYS A 152 -1.83 -21.86 -9.98
N VAL A 153 -0.86 -20.95 -10.06
CA VAL A 153 -0.86 -19.87 -11.05
C VAL A 153 -0.46 -20.40 -12.44
N GLY A 154 0.33 -21.47 -12.51
CA GLY A 154 0.89 -22.01 -13.75
C GLY A 154 2.07 -21.20 -14.26
N CYS A 155 2.87 -20.57 -13.37
CA CYS A 155 4.01 -19.74 -13.74
C CYS A 155 5.34 -20.46 -13.46
N LEU A 156 6.45 -19.86 -13.95
CA LEU A 156 7.78 -20.40 -13.71
C LEU A 156 8.14 -20.24 -12.21
N PHE A 157 8.94 -21.16 -11.71
CA PHE A 157 9.41 -21.13 -10.33
C PHE A 157 10.92 -21.37 -10.24
N TYR A 158 11.55 -20.70 -9.27
CA TYR A 158 12.90 -20.94 -8.84
C TYR A 158 13.03 -20.85 -7.31
N GLY A 159 13.79 -21.74 -6.73
CA GLY A 159 14.15 -21.74 -5.31
C GLY A 159 15.19 -22.82 -5.03
N GLU A 160 16.00 -22.61 -4.02
CA GLU A 160 17.10 -23.50 -3.65
C GLU A 160 16.92 -24.01 -2.23
N PRO A 161 16.61 -25.32 -2.06
CA PRO A 161 16.52 -25.92 -0.73
C PRO A 161 17.86 -25.91 -0.01
N GLY A 162 17.86 -25.43 1.25
CA GLY A 162 19.05 -25.45 2.11
C GLY A 162 20.07 -24.33 1.90
N GLU A 163 19.92 -23.52 0.87
CA GLU A 163 20.74 -22.30 0.71
C GLU A 163 20.32 -21.25 1.76
N LYS A 164 21.30 -20.56 2.34
CA LYS A 164 21.06 -19.55 3.39
C LYS A 164 21.25 -18.11 2.91
N ASP A 165 21.96 -17.93 1.80
CA ASP A 165 22.18 -16.60 1.21
C ASP A 165 21.01 -16.20 0.30
N SER A 166 20.05 -15.45 0.84
CA SER A 166 18.88 -14.97 0.11
C SER A 166 19.24 -14.08 -1.09
N VAL A 167 20.32 -13.31 -1.01
CA VAL A 167 20.77 -12.44 -2.10
C VAL A 167 21.29 -13.29 -3.26
N ALA A 168 22.11 -14.31 -2.96
CA ALA A 168 22.61 -15.23 -3.95
C ALA A 168 21.49 -16.02 -4.63
N VAL A 169 20.50 -16.53 -3.86
CA VAL A 169 19.31 -17.20 -4.40
C VAL A 169 18.52 -16.27 -5.32
N ALA A 170 18.26 -15.03 -4.89
CA ALA A 170 17.53 -14.05 -5.69
C ALA A 170 18.26 -13.77 -7.03
N ALA A 171 19.57 -13.53 -6.98
CA ALA A 171 20.37 -13.25 -8.18
C ALA A 171 20.38 -14.42 -9.17
N ARG A 172 20.61 -15.65 -8.68
CA ARG A 172 20.59 -16.86 -9.51
C ARG A 172 19.19 -17.12 -10.08
N GLY A 173 18.14 -16.92 -9.25
CA GLY A 173 16.77 -17.11 -9.65
C GLY A 173 16.33 -16.14 -10.75
N VAL A 174 16.67 -14.87 -10.62
CA VAL A 174 16.41 -13.86 -11.66
C VAL A 174 17.10 -14.25 -12.99
N ARG A 175 18.37 -14.66 -12.94
CA ARG A 175 19.11 -15.11 -14.12
C ARG A 175 18.43 -16.33 -14.78
N ALA A 176 18.21 -17.39 -13.99
CA ALA A 176 17.64 -18.64 -14.46
C ALA A 176 16.25 -18.47 -15.08
N LEU A 177 15.40 -17.63 -14.48
CA LEU A 177 14.07 -17.36 -15.03
C LEU A 177 14.12 -16.46 -16.27
N SER A 178 15.07 -15.51 -16.32
CA SER A 178 15.30 -14.69 -17.53
C SER A 178 15.73 -15.55 -18.70
N GLU A 179 16.67 -16.49 -18.51
CA GLU A 179 17.12 -17.45 -19.53
C GLU A 179 15.99 -18.36 -20.03
N ARG A 180 15.01 -18.67 -19.15
CA ARG A 180 13.79 -19.39 -19.52
C ARG A 180 12.73 -18.51 -20.17
N GLY A 181 13.05 -17.23 -20.46
CA GLY A 181 12.21 -16.28 -21.17
C GLY A 181 11.13 -15.64 -20.32
N ALA A 182 11.31 -15.57 -18.98
CA ALA A 182 10.40 -14.79 -18.13
C ALA A 182 10.50 -13.30 -18.49
N GLN A 183 9.35 -12.67 -18.67
CA GLN A 183 9.20 -11.24 -18.95
C GLN A 183 8.95 -10.44 -17.66
N GLY A 184 8.42 -11.11 -16.64
CA GLY A 184 8.22 -10.58 -15.29
C GLY A 184 8.69 -11.56 -14.23
N ILE A 185 9.45 -11.08 -13.23
CA ILE A 185 10.01 -11.92 -12.17
C ILE A 185 9.68 -11.26 -10.83
N PHE A 186 9.05 -12.01 -9.95
CA PHE A 186 8.69 -11.56 -8.60
C PHE A 186 9.52 -12.34 -7.59
N VAL A 187 10.29 -11.62 -6.77
CA VAL A 187 11.16 -12.18 -5.73
C VAL A 187 10.48 -12.00 -4.37
N ASP A 188 10.24 -13.10 -3.66
CA ASP A 188 9.65 -13.16 -2.31
C ASP A 188 10.71 -13.53 -1.28
#